data_ec6215645c8bd1c051681141f418f8d0
#
_entry.id   ec6215645c8bd1c051681141f418f8d0
#
_cell.length_a   1.000
_cell.length_b   1.000
_cell.length_c   1.000
_cell.angle_alpha   90.00
_cell.angle_beta   90.00
_cell.angle_gamma   90.00
#
_symmetry.space_group_name_H-M   'P 1'
#
loop_
_entity.id
_entity.type
_entity.pdbx_description
1 polymer ?
#
loop_
_entity_poly.entity_id
_entity_poly.type
_entity_poly.pdbx_seq_one_letter_code
_entity_poly.pdbx_strand_id
1 'polypeptide(L)' 'MERVKDLVCGMMIDPKEAAATSEYKGKTYYFCARGCKVAFDKDPEKYLRGEGEHEH' A
#
# COMPACT_ATOMS: atom_id res chain seq x y z
N MET A 1 -0.09 -15.31 11.56
CA MET A 1 -0.69 -14.18 11.14
C MET A 1 0.00 -13.58 10.02
N GLU A 2 -0.74 -13.17 9.04
CA GLU A 2 -0.19 -12.56 7.88
C GLU A 2 -0.06 -11.09 8.04
N ARG A 3 0.99 -10.53 7.52
CA ARG A 3 1.15 -9.10 7.49
C ARG A 3 1.31 -8.64 6.08
N VAL A 4 0.89 -7.42 5.81
CA VAL A 4 0.98 -6.86 4.48
C VAL A 4 1.83 -5.60 4.56
N LYS A 5 2.43 -5.24 3.45
CA LYS A 5 3.28 -4.08 3.40
C LYS A 5 2.50 -2.86 2.95
N ASP A 6 2.67 -1.77 3.67
CA ASP A 6 2.12 -0.49 3.26
C ASP A 6 3.07 0.06 2.21
N LEU A 7 2.59 0.15 0.98
CA LEU A 7 3.45 0.55 -0.11
C LEU A 7 3.92 1.99 0.00
N VAL A 8 3.21 2.80 0.74
CA VAL A 8 3.60 4.20 0.90
C VAL A 8 4.59 4.38 2.02
N CYS A 9 4.29 3.81 3.18
CA CYS A 9 5.19 3.92 4.32
C CYS A 9 6.32 2.92 4.27
N GLY A 10 6.08 1.78 3.68
CA GLY A 10 7.08 0.73 3.68
C GLY A 10 7.08 -0.13 4.92
N MET A 11 6.07 0.00 5.76
CA MET A 11 6.01 -0.75 7.00
C MET A 11 5.11 -1.95 6.86
N MET A 12 5.42 -3.01 7.60
CA MET A 12 4.57 -4.18 7.62
C MET A 12 3.49 -3.97 8.67
N ILE A 13 2.25 -4.19 8.28
CA ILE A 13 1.13 -3.98 9.18
C ILE A 13 0.19 -5.16 9.12
N ASP A 14 -0.61 -5.31 10.16
CA ASP A 14 -1.62 -6.34 10.20
C ASP A 14 -2.84 -5.83 9.42
N PRO A 15 -3.33 -6.56 8.43
CA PRO A 15 -4.48 -6.09 7.66
C PRO A 15 -5.69 -5.77 8.52
N LYS A 16 -5.82 -6.42 9.65
CA LYS A 16 -6.93 -6.13 10.53
C LYS A 16 -6.78 -4.81 11.23
N GLU A 17 -5.57 -4.31 11.31
CA GLU A 17 -5.32 -3.05 12.00
C GLU A 17 -5.07 -1.90 11.05
N ALA A 18 -5.23 -2.12 9.79
CA ALA A 18 -5.01 -1.07 8.81
C ALA A 18 -5.98 0.08 9.03
N ALA A 19 -5.48 1.28 8.96
CA ALA A 19 -6.31 2.46 9.13
C ALA A 19 -7.15 2.72 7.89
N ALA A 20 -6.68 2.27 6.73
CA ALA A 20 -7.41 2.48 5.49
C ALA A 20 -7.03 1.40 4.50
N THR A 21 -7.87 1.19 3.52
CA THR A 21 -7.59 0.21 2.48
C THR A 21 -7.95 0.80 1.13
N SER A 22 -7.38 0.24 0.09
CA SER A 22 -7.68 0.67 -1.26
C SER A 22 -7.66 -0.54 -2.18
N GLU A 23 -8.48 -0.51 -3.19
CA GLU A 23 -8.52 -1.60 -4.15
C GLU A 23 -8.08 -1.10 -5.50
N TYR A 24 -7.14 -1.79 -6.12
CA TYR A 24 -6.61 -1.37 -7.40
C TYR A 24 -6.31 -2.60 -8.24
N LYS A 25 -6.89 -2.66 -9.42
CA LYS A 25 -6.71 -3.75 -10.37
C LYS A 25 -6.97 -5.12 -9.74
N GLY A 26 -8.05 -5.17 -8.96
CA GLY A 26 -8.47 -6.42 -8.36
C GLY A 26 -7.71 -6.85 -7.14
N LYS A 27 -6.84 -5.98 -6.63
CA LYS A 27 -6.06 -6.31 -5.46
C LYS A 27 -6.33 -5.29 -4.37
N THR A 28 -6.41 -5.77 -3.13
CA THR A 28 -6.66 -4.90 -1.99
C THR A 28 -5.34 -4.55 -1.33
N TYR A 29 -5.15 -3.27 -1.08
CA TYR A 29 -3.95 -2.78 -0.42
C TYR A 29 -4.33 -2.15 0.91
N TYR A 30 -3.46 -2.30 1.90
CA TYR A 30 -3.73 -1.84 3.25
C TYR A 30 -2.72 -0.78 3.64
N PHE A 31 -3.18 0.20 4.41
CA PHE A 31 -2.32 1.34 4.76
C PHE A 31 -2.40 1.63 6.24
N CYS A 32 -1.28 2.03 6.80
CA CYS A 32 -1.19 2.31 8.22
C CYS A 32 -1.84 3.63 8.58
N ALA A 33 -2.09 4.49 7.60
CA ALA A 33 -2.71 5.77 7.87
C ALA A 33 -3.52 6.17 6.66
N ARG A 34 -4.52 7.00 6.90
CA ARG A 34 -5.37 7.46 5.84
C ARG A 34 -4.59 8.26 4.80
N GLY A 35 -3.60 9.00 5.25
CA GLY A 35 -2.76 9.76 4.34
C GLY A 35 -2.03 8.87 3.35
N CYS A 36 -1.63 7.69 3.80
CA CYS A 36 -0.96 6.74 2.91
C CYS A 36 -1.91 6.25 1.83
N LYS A 37 -3.16 6.00 2.21
CA LYS A 37 -4.15 5.58 1.23
C LYS A 37 -4.39 6.67 0.19
N VAL A 38 -4.49 7.91 0.61
CA VAL A 38 -4.72 9.01 -0.30
C VAL A 38 -3.55 9.15 -1.26
N ALA A 39 -2.35 9.04 -0.75
CA ALA A 39 -1.16 9.12 -1.59
C ALA A 39 -1.15 8.01 -2.63
N PHE A 40 -1.51 6.79 -2.20
CA PHE A 40 -1.54 5.67 -3.12
C PHE A 40 -2.61 5.89 -4.19
N ASP A 41 -3.79 6.36 -3.79
CA ASP A 41 -4.86 6.56 -4.74
C ASP A 41 -4.51 7.61 -5.80
N LYS A 42 -3.69 8.56 -5.43
CA LYS A 42 -3.29 9.58 -6.39
C LYS A 42 -2.37 9.04 -7.46
N ASP A 43 -1.51 8.11 -7.11
CA ASP A 43 -0.56 7.60 -8.07
C ASP A 43 -0.18 6.17 -7.70
N PRO A 44 -1.11 5.24 -7.88
CA PRO A 44 -0.87 3.87 -7.45
C PRO A 44 0.28 3.20 -8.19
N GLU A 45 0.45 3.53 -9.46
CA GLU A 45 1.49 2.86 -10.23
C GLU A 45 2.87 3.23 -9.75
N LYS A 46 3.02 4.44 -9.24
CA LYS A 46 4.30 4.85 -8.72
C LYS A 46 4.74 3.95 -7.58
N TYR A 47 3.80 3.65 -6.67
CA TYR A 47 4.13 2.83 -5.52
C TYR A 47 4.25 1.36 -5.88
N LEU A 48 3.46 0.91 -6.84
CA LEU A 48 3.54 -0.47 -7.26
C LEU A 48 4.85 -0.74 -7.98
N ARG A 49 5.28 0.19 -8.80
CA ARG A 49 6.52 0.02 -9.51
C ARG A 49 7.71 0.01 -8.57
N GLY A 50 7.68 0.91 -7.61
CA GLY A 50 8.79 1.02 -6.69
C GLY A 50 8.92 -0.15 -5.76
N GLU A 51 7.81 -0.87 -5.57
CA GLU A 51 7.85 -1.95 -4.67
C GLU A 51 8.66 -3.13 -5.18
N GLY A 52 8.55 -3.46 -6.40
CA GLY A 52 9.15 -4.65 -6.94
C GLY A 52 10.30 -4.44 -7.85
N GLU A 53 10.66 -3.19 -8.27
CA GLU A 53 11.66 -3.07 -9.18
C GLU A 53 12.44 -1.99 -9.07
N HIS A 54 13.32 -1.94 -9.57
CA HIS A 54 14.10 -0.90 -9.48
C HIS A 54 14.56 -0.41 -10.62
N GLU A 55 14.45 -0.08 -11.03
CA GLU A 55 14.67 0.39 -12.05
C GLU A 55 15.22 0.82 -12.51
N HIS A 56 15.28 0.84 -12.96
CA HIS A 56 15.67 1.31 -13.64
C HIS A 56 16.07 1.73 -13.81
#